data_c84940716b5d092ce0c2ea22919cd3e3
#
_entry.id   c84940716b5d092ce0c2ea22919cd3e3
#
_cell.length_a   1.000
_cell.length_b   1.000
_cell.length_c   1.000
_cell.angle_alpha   90.00
_cell.angle_beta   90.00
_cell.angle_gamma   90.00
#
_symmetry.space_group_name_H-M   'P 1'
#
loop_
_entity.id
_entity.type
_entity.pdbx_description
1 polymer ?
#
loop_
_entity_poly.entity_id
_entity_poly.type
_entity_poly.pdbx_seq_one_letter_code
_entity_poly.pdbx_strand_id
1 'polypeptide(L)'
;FRLIKKGLKIPIERKLNTVHHANLDIWGFMKKITNIHIGEMKMHLRNKTILMRTKQSNYSNVLLGMALVSIMIALSILNFIIDVPYFNKIIVGLNILFLSIHLNFLRFIFSSKGITASIKGIFYIYLHRLLHINCAASGMVDFYLLRNKY
;
A
#
# COMPACT_ATOMS: atom_id res chain seq x y z
N PHE A 1 1.44 11.08 -18.23
CA PHE A 1 0.03 11.55 -18.30
C PHE A 1 -0.16 12.64 -19.37
N ARG A 2 0.70 13.68 -19.44
CA ARG A 2 0.60 14.73 -20.48
C ARG A 2 0.77 14.19 -21.90
N LEU A 3 1.67 13.23 -22.10
CA LEU A 3 1.95 12.61 -23.39
C LEU A 3 0.78 11.75 -23.86
N ILE A 4 0.17 10.96 -22.98
CA ILE A 4 -0.98 10.11 -23.27
C ILE A 4 -2.22 10.96 -23.63
N LYS A 5 -2.44 12.10 -22.93
CA LYS A 5 -3.51 13.05 -23.26
C LYS A 5 -3.35 13.67 -24.66
N LYS A 6 -2.14 13.75 -25.18
CA LYS A 6 -1.82 14.23 -26.53
C LYS A 6 -1.88 13.11 -27.59
N GLY A 7 -2.36 11.91 -27.25
CA GLY A 7 -2.46 10.79 -28.18
C GLY A 7 -1.13 10.10 -28.54
N LEU A 8 -0.03 10.46 -27.85
CA LEU A 8 1.25 9.83 -28.10
C LEU A 8 1.27 8.43 -27.52
N LYS A 9 1.55 7.44 -28.37
CA LYS A 9 1.76 6.05 -27.96
C LYS A 9 3.21 5.87 -27.53
N ILE A 10 3.45 5.43 -26.30
CA ILE A 10 4.77 5.08 -25.82
C ILE A 10 4.98 3.60 -26.13
N PRO A 11 5.89 3.24 -27.05
CA PRO A 11 6.19 1.85 -27.33
C PRO A 11 6.89 1.24 -26.10
N ILE A 12 6.34 0.13 -25.60
CA ILE A 12 6.97 -0.65 -24.52
C ILE A 12 7.66 -1.84 -25.20
N GLU A 13 8.99 -1.83 -25.20
CA GLU A 13 9.79 -2.95 -25.66
C GLU A 13 9.69 -4.12 -24.66
N ARG A 14 8.95 -5.19 -25.02
CA ARG A 14 8.73 -6.35 -24.13
C ARG A 14 9.99 -7.18 -23.87
N LYS A 15 11.05 -6.99 -24.70
CA LYS A 15 12.32 -7.73 -24.57
C LYS A 15 13.35 -7.02 -23.68
N LEU A 16 13.04 -5.84 -23.17
CA LEU A 16 13.94 -5.07 -22.31
C LEU A 16 13.91 -5.66 -20.89
N ASN A 17 14.81 -6.61 -20.63
CA ASN A 17 15.07 -7.11 -19.28
C ASN A 17 16.03 -6.14 -18.58
N THR A 18 15.50 -5.22 -17.80
CA THR A 18 16.31 -4.39 -16.91
C THR A 18 16.45 -5.07 -15.56
N VAL A 19 17.66 -5.45 -15.21
CA VAL A 19 17.99 -5.95 -13.86
C VAL A 19 18.27 -4.72 -12.98
N HIS A 20 17.34 -4.40 -12.09
CA HIS A 20 17.55 -3.36 -11.09
C HIS A 20 18.37 -3.91 -9.92
N HIS A 21 19.67 -3.63 -9.90
CA HIS A 21 20.53 -3.84 -8.72
C HIS A 21 20.39 -2.64 -7.76
N ALA A 22 19.33 -2.62 -6.97
CA ALA A 22 19.21 -1.66 -5.89
C ALA A 22 19.75 -2.29 -4.60
N ASN A 23 21.04 -2.08 -4.30
CA ASN A 23 21.62 -2.38 -2.99
C ASN A 23 21.13 -1.33 -1.97
N LEU A 24 19.84 -1.34 -1.69
CA LEU A 24 19.27 -0.50 -0.65
C LEU A 24 19.24 -1.30 0.65
N ASP A 25 19.79 -0.72 1.71
CA ASP A 25 19.50 -1.18 3.06
C ASP A 25 18.02 -0.96 3.39
N ILE A 26 17.55 -1.53 4.49
CA ILE A 26 16.14 -1.45 4.88
C ILE A 26 15.66 0.01 5.04
N TRP A 27 16.53 0.89 5.55
CA TRP A 27 16.21 2.30 5.74
C TRP A 27 16.13 3.07 4.43
N GLY A 28 17.08 2.85 3.52
CA GLY A 28 17.03 3.40 2.17
C GLY A 28 15.82 2.94 1.37
N PHE A 29 15.44 1.66 1.52
CA PHE A 29 14.23 1.11 0.93
C PHE A 29 12.96 1.78 1.51
N MET A 30 12.86 1.88 2.85
CA MET A 30 11.74 2.54 3.53
C MET A 30 11.61 4.01 3.10
N LYS A 31 12.71 4.76 3.11
CA LYS A 31 12.74 6.16 2.66
C LYS A 31 12.29 6.31 1.21
N LYS A 32 12.78 5.44 0.32
CA LYS A 32 12.39 5.45 -1.09
C LYS A 32 10.89 5.20 -1.27
N ILE A 33 10.34 4.18 -0.62
CA ILE A 33 8.91 3.87 -0.67
C ILE A 33 8.07 5.01 -0.12
N THR A 34 8.45 5.58 1.01
CA THR A 34 7.77 6.73 1.62
C THR A 34 7.68 7.90 0.65
N ASN A 35 8.81 8.28 0.05
CA ASN A 35 8.84 9.39 -0.91
C ASN A 35 7.97 9.12 -2.15
N ILE A 36 7.97 7.90 -2.66
CA ILE A 36 7.13 7.49 -3.80
C ILE A 36 5.65 7.66 -3.44
N HIS A 37 5.19 7.12 -2.31
CA HIS A 37 3.78 7.15 -1.93
C HIS A 37 3.28 8.55 -1.56
N ILE A 38 4.12 9.38 -0.92
CA ILE A 38 3.79 10.79 -0.69
C ILE A 38 3.62 11.51 -2.04
N GLY A 39 4.53 11.27 -2.99
CA GLY A 39 4.44 11.83 -4.34
C GLY A 39 3.20 11.36 -5.10
N GLU A 40 2.87 10.08 -5.01
CA GLU A 40 1.64 9.50 -5.59
C GLU A 40 0.39 10.15 -4.99
N MET A 41 0.33 10.32 -3.67
CA MET A 41 -0.80 10.97 -3.01
C MET A 41 -0.98 12.41 -3.47
N LYS A 42 0.09 13.20 -3.50
CA LYS A 42 0.06 14.57 -4.04
C LYS A 42 -0.41 14.61 -5.49
N MET A 43 0.06 13.68 -6.32
CA MET A 43 -0.37 13.56 -7.71
C MET A 43 -1.86 13.26 -7.83
N HIS A 44 -2.39 12.36 -7.00
CA HIS A 44 -3.81 12.04 -6.96
C HIS A 44 -4.67 13.23 -6.53
N LEU A 45 -4.27 13.94 -5.46
CA LEU A 45 -4.95 15.14 -4.98
C LEU A 45 -4.97 16.24 -6.04
N ARG A 46 -3.84 16.49 -6.70
CA ARG A 46 -3.71 17.48 -7.76
C ARG A 46 -4.58 17.17 -8.97
N ASN A 47 -4.66 15.92 -9.37
CA ASN A 47 -5.41 15.49 -10.55
C ASN A 47 -6.88 15.19 -10.24
N LYS A 48 -7.32 15.30 -8.99
CA LYS A 48 -8.67 14.93 -8.52
C LYS A 48 -9.05 13.47 -8.91
N THR A 49 -8.06 12.58 -8.94
CA THR A 49 -8.22 11.21 -9.45
C THR A 49 -8.26 10.15 -8.34
N ILE A 50 -8.44 10.57 -7.07
CA ILE A 50 -8.36 9.66 -5.89
C ILE A 50 -9.27 8.44 -6.02
N LEU A 51 -10.34 8.52 -6.79
CA LEU A 51 -11.30 7.42 -6.96
C LEU A 51 -11.50 6.99 -8.43
N MET A 52 -10.86 7.64 -9.40
CA MET A 52 -11.12 7.38 -10.80
C MET A 52 -9.91 6.84 -11.55
N ARG A 53 -9.98 5.57 -11.88
CA ARG A 53 -9.27 4.92 -12.99
C ARG A 53 -7.76 4.76 -12.84
N THR A 54 -7.33 3.83 -12.07
CA THR A 54 -6.32 2.95 -12.61
C THR A 54 -7.00 1.61 -12.93
N LYS A 55 -7.05 1.24 -14.20
CA LYS A 55 -7.39 -0.12 -14.68
C LYS A 55 -6.34 -1.15 -14.20
N GLN A 56 -5.47 -0.79 -13.29
CA GLN A 56 -4.58 -1.71 -12.60
C GLN A 56 -5.39 -2.42 -11.53
N SER A 57 -5.72 -3.67 -11.81
CA SER A 57 -6.50 -4.57 -10.97
C SER A 57 -6.05 -4.68 -9.51
N ASN A 58 -4.88 -4.14 -9.17
CA ASN A 58 -4.31 -4.23 -7.83
C ASN A 58 -4.56 -3.00 -6.94
N TYR A 59 -5.03 -1.87 -7.51
CA TYR A 59 -5.21 -0.65 -6.72
C TYR A 59 -6.38 -0.75 -5.74
N SER A 60 -7.46 -1.42 -6.13
CA SER A 60 -8.59 -1.72 -5.25
C SER A 60 -8.16 -2.55 -4.04
N ASN A 61 -7.28 -3.54 -4.22
CA ASN A 61 -6.75 -4.36 -3.14
C ASN A 61 -5.83 -3.57 -2.20
N VAL A 62 -5.13 -2.56 -2.74
CA VAL A 62 -4.31 -1.65 -1.92
C VAL A 62 -5.20 -0.82 -1.01
N LEU A 63 -6.23 -0.16 -1.56
CA LEU A 63 -7.16 0.66 -0.79
C LEU A 63 -7.93 -0.16 0.24
N LEU A 64 -8.43 -1.32 -0.17
CA LEU A 64 -9.13 -2.23 0.73
C LEU A 64 -8.22 -2.71 1.86
N GLY A 65 -6.97 -3.07 1.55
CA GLY A 65 -5.98 -3.45 2.55
C GLY A 65 -5.66 -2.31 3.54
N MET A 66 -5.54 -1.06 3.07
CA MET A 66 -5.36 0.11 3.93
C MET A 66 -6.57 0.33 4.84
N ALA A 67 -7.79 0.25 4.29
CA ALA A 67 -9.03 0.41 5.06
C ALA A 67 -9.14 -0.65 6.15
N LEU A 68 -8.88 -1.93 5.84
CA LEU A 68 -8.92 -3.02 6.80
C LEU A 68 -7.91 -2.80 7.94
N VAL A 69 -6.66 -2.43 7.62
CA VAL A 69 -5.64 -2.17 8.65
C VAL A 69 -6.02 -0.97 9.51
N SER A 70 -6.55 0.10 8.92
CA SER A 70 -7.02 1.28 9.68
C SER A 70 -8.17 0.91 10.64
N ILE A 71 -9.14 0.12 10.19
CA ILE A 71 -10.26 -0.33 11.02
C ILE A 71 -9.75 -1.23 12.16
N MET A 72 -8.83 -2.17 11.87
CA MET A 72 -8.25 -3.03 12.90
C MET A 72 -7.53 -2.22 13.97
N ILE A 73 -6.76 -1.20 13.59
CA ILE A 73 -6.08 -0.31 14.55
C ILE A 73 -7.10 0.45 15.39
N ALA A 74 -8.12 1.04 14.77
CA ALA A 74 -9.16 1.78 15.47
C ALA A 74 -9.91 0.90 16.47
N LEU A 75 -10.30 -0.31 16.06
CA LEU A 75 -10.97 -1.28 16.94
C LEU A 75 -10.04 -1.75 18.07
N SER A 76 -8.75 -1.93 17.82
CA SER A 76 -7.79 -2.31 18.87
C SER A 76 -7.65 -1.21 19.92
N ILE A 77 -7.58 0.06 19.48
CA ILE A 77 -7.55 1.21 20.40
C ILE A 77 -8.84 1.32 21.21
N LEU A 78 -10.00 1.20 20.55
CA LEU A 78 -11.30 1.22 21.20
C LEU A 78 -11.44 0.05 22.20
N ASN A 79 -11.01 -1.13 21.83
CA ASN A 79 -11.06 -2.30 22.73
C ASN A 79 -10.18 -2.11 23.96
N PHE A 80 -9.03 -1.44 23.81
CA PHE A 80 -8.15 -1.11 24.94
C PHE A 80 -8.80 -0.10 25.90
N ILE A 81 -9.65 0.81 25.40
CA ILE A 81 -10.31 1.85 26.22
C ILE A 81 -11.59 1.31 26.87
N ILE A 82 -12.40 0.54 26.14
CA ILE A 82 -13.80 0.20 26.54
C ILE A 82 -13.93 -1.28 26.94
N ASP A 83 -12.94 -2.12 26.62
CA ASP A 83 -12.92 -3.59 26.87
C ASP A 83 -14.20 -4.31 26.41
N VAL A 84 -14.51 -4.23 25.12
CA VAL A 84 -15.65 -4.88 24.51
C VAL A 84 -15.28 -6.26 23.95
N PRO A 85 -15.74 -7.36 24.55
CA PRO A 85 -15.28 -8.73 24.21
C PRO A 85 -15.52 -9.12 22.75
N TYR A 86 -16.50 -8.53 22.08
CA TYR A 86 -16.80 -8.80 20.67
C TYR A 86 -15.77 -8.19 19.71
N PHE A 87 -15.05 -7.13 20.10
CA PHE A 87 -14.06 -6.48 19.23
C PHE A 87 -12.93 -7.43 18.86
N ASN A 88 -12.48 -8.27 19.77
CA ASN A 88 -11.45 -9.27 19.48
C ASN A 88 -11.88 -10.24 18.38
N LYS A 89 -13.13 -10.69 18.40
CA LYS A 89 -13.68 -11.57 17.34
C LYS A 89 -13.73 -10.87 15.98
N ILE A 90 -14.14 -9.60 15.97
CA ILE A 90 -14.18 -8.79 14.75
C ILE A 90 -12.77 -8.58 14.21
N ILE A 91 -11.81 -8.23 15.07
CA ILE A 91 -10.41 -8.04 14.67
C ILE A 91 -9.83 -9.32 14.06
N VAL A 92 -10.10 -10.50 14.64
CA VAL A 92 -9.69 -11.79 14.08
C VAL A 92 -10.31 -12.01 12.69
N GLY A 93 -11.61 -11.77 12.53
CA GLY A 93 -12.29 -11.86 11.23
C GLY A 93 -11.68 -10.93 10.17
N LEU A 94 -11.40 -9.69 10.54
CA LEU A 94 -10.75 -8.71 9.65
C LEU A 94 -9.32 -9.13 9.26
N ASN A 95 -8.57 -9.75 10.19
CA ASN A 95 -7.23 -10.30 9.88
C ASN A 95 -7.33 -11.44 8.85
N ILE A 96 -8.30 -12.36 9.01
CA ILE A 96 -8.51 -13.44 8.05
C ILE A 96 -8.86 -12.86 6.67
N LEU A 97 -9.78 -11.90 6.61
CA LEU A 97 -10.13 -11.21 5.37
C LEU A 97 -8.93 -10.51 4.73
N PHE A 98 -8.14 -9.79 5.54
CA PHE A 98 -6.93 -9.11 5.07
C PHE A 98 -5.92 -10.10 4.47
N LEU A 99 -5.65 -11.22 5.12
CA LEU A 99 -4.74 -12.23 4.61
C LEU A 99 -5.28 -12.91 3.34
N SER A 100 -6.60 -13.10 3.24
CA SER A 100 -7.25 -13.67 2.06
C SER A 100 -7.03 -12.83 0.80
N ILE A 101 -7.06 -11.51 0.91
CA ILE A 101 -6.77 -10.60 -0.21
C ILE A 101 -5.33 -10.76 -0.72
N HIS A 102 -4.40 -11.13 0.18
CA HIS A 102 -2.98 -11.30 -0.13
C HIS A 102 -2.57 -12.77 -0.37
N LEU A 103 -3.53 -13.68 -0.45
CA LEU A 103 -3.26 -15.12 -0.52
C LEU A 103 -2.41 -15.52 -1.72
N ASN A 104 -2.62 -14.91 -2.88
CA ASN A 104 -1.81 -15.19 -4.08
C ASN A 104 -0.34 -14.82 -3.88
N PHE A 105 -0.07 -13.70 -3.24
CA PHE A 105 1.29 -13.27 -2.89
C PHE A 105 1.92 -14.23 -1.87
N LEU A 106 1.19 -14.61 -0.83
CA LEU A 106 1.67 -15.54 0.19
C LEU A 106 1.93 -16.93 -0.39
N ARG A 107 1.06 -17.42 -1.26
CA ARG A 107 1.26 -18.70 -1.98
C ARG A 107 2.52 -18.66 -2.85
N PHE A 108 2.72 -17.56 -3.57
CA PHE A 108 3.93 -17.38 -4.40
C PHE A 108 5.20 -17.40 -3.53
N ILE A 109 5.24 -16.71 -2.40
CA ILE A 109 6.39 -16.72 -1.50
C ILE A 109 6.60 -18.13 -0.90
N PHE A 110 5.52 -18.77 -0.47
CA PHE A 110 5.57 -20.10 0.10
C PHE A 110 6.17 -21.12 -0.88
N SER A 111 5.69 -21.12 -2.12
CA SER A 111 6.18 -22.03 -3.16
C SER A 111 7.64 -21.75 -3.57
N SER A 112 8.08 -20.47 -3.49
CA SER A 112 9.42 -20.06 -3.95
C SER A 112 10.49 -20.12 -2.86
N LYS A 113 10.12 -19.80 -1.61
CA LYS A 113 11.07 -19.53 -0.50
C LYS A 113 10.73 -20.26 0.81
N GLY A 114 9.64 -21.02 0.83
CA GLY A 114 9.21 -21.81 1.98
C GLY A 114 8.50 -21.01 3.09
N ILE A 115 8.20 -21.70 4.20
CA ILE A 115 7.34 -21.19 5.28
C ILE A 115 7.93 -19.97 6.02
N THR A 116 9.23 -19.98 6.29
CA THR A 116 9.90 -18.87 7.00
C THR A 116 9.80 -17.56 6.23
N ALA A 117 9.95 -17.61 4.91
CA ALA A 117 9.78 -16.45 4.05
C ALA A 117 8.31 -15.99 4.01
N SER A 118 7.35 -16.91 4.08
CA SER A 118 5.92 -16.58 4.13
C SER A 118 5.54 -15.83 5.41
N ILE A 119 6.08 -16.25 6.56
CA ILE A 119 5.87 -15.55 7.84
C ILE A 119 6.43 -14.12 7.76
N LYS A 120 7.66 -13.96 7.24
CA LYS A 120 8.24 -12.63 6.98
C LYS A 120 7.40 -11.83 5.98
N GLY A 121 6.83 -12.49 4.98
CA GLY A 121 5.93 -11.89 4.00
C GLY A 121 4.65 -11.34 4.62
N ILE A 122 4.05 -12.05 5.58
CA ILE A 122 2.88 -11.55 6.34
C ILE A 122 3.25 -10.26 7.06
N PHE A 123 4.34 -10.26 7.84
CA PHE A 123 4.81 -9.06 8.54
C PHE A 123 5.06 -7.89 7.56
N TYR A 124 5.70 -8.17 6.42
CA TYR A 124 5.96 -7.18 5.38
C TYR A 124 4.67 -6.55 4.84
N ILE A 125 3.62 -7.35 4.59
CA ILE A 125 2.34 -6.84 4.07
C ILE A 125 1.71 -5.84 5.05
N TYR A 126 1.68 -6.15 6.36
CA TYR A 126 1.16 -5.24 7.38
C TYR A 126 1.99 -3.95 7.45
N LEU A 127 3.30 -4.07 7.55
CA LEU A 127 4.22 -2.92 7.57
C LEU A 127 4.03 -2.02 6.33
N HIS A 128 3.93 -2.63 5.17
CA HIS A 128 3.73 -1.90 3.92
C HIS A 128 2.40 -1.15 3.89
N ARG A 129 1.31 -1.71 4.44
CA ARG A 129 0.02 -1.01 4.55
C ARG A 129 0.06 0.13 5.56
N LEU A 130 0.71 -0.06 6.69
CA LEU A 130 0.94 1.01 7.67
C LEU A 130 1.72 2.18 7.06
N LEU A 131 2.76 1.89 6.29
CA LEU A 131 3.52 2.91 5.58
C LEU A 131 2.65 3.66 4.57
N HIS A 132 1.82 2.96 3.80
CA HIS A 132 0.89 3.60 2.87
C HIS A 132 -0.07 4.55 3.57
N ILE A 133 -0.66 4.16 4.71
CA ILE A 133 -1.57 4.99 5.50
C ILE A 133 -0.85 6.27 5.94
N ASN A 134 0.34 6.13 6.53
CA ASN A 134 1.15 7.25 6.98
C ASN A 134 1.56 8.18 5.83
N CYS A 135 1.96 7.62 4.70
CA CYS A 135 2.33 8.40 3.52
C CYS A 135 1.14 9.13 2.90
N ALA A 136 -0.05 8.50 2.89
CA ALA A 136 -1.27 9.14 2.45
C ALA A 136 -1.64 10.33 3.34
N ALA A 137 -1.58 10.16 4.66
CA ALA A 137 -1.82 11.23 5.64
C ALA A 137 -0.79 12.37 5.47
N SER A 138 0.50 12.04 5.40
CA SER A 138 1.57 13.02 5.20
C SER A 138 1.41 13.77 3.87
N GLY A 139 1.07 13.06 2.79
CA GLY A 139 0.82 13.68 1.49
C GLY A 139 -0.38 14.63 1.49
N MET A 140 -1.44 14.32 2.26
CA MET A 140 -2.57 15.23 2.46
C MET A 140 -2.17 16.47 3.27
N VAL A 141 -1.43 16.29 4.36
CA VAL A 141 -0.92 17.41 5.18
C VAL A 141 -0.04 18.33 4.33
N ASP A 142 0.92 17.77 3.60
CA ASP A 142 1.80 18.53 2.70
C ASP A 142 1.01 19.32 1.66
N PHE A 143 -0.01 18.71 1.06
CA PHE A 143 -0.77 19.30 -0.02
C PHE A 143 -1.71 20.41 0.46
N TYR A 144 -2.45 20.16 1.56
CA TYR A 144 -3.47 21.08 2.03
C TYR A 144 -2.96 22.10 3.03
N LEU A 145 -2.11 21.69 3.99
CA LEU A 145 -1.65 22.57 5.08
C LEU A 145 -0.38 23.32 4.70
N LEU A 146 0.61 22.62 4.17
CA LEU A 146 1.88 23.25 3.80
C LEU A 146 1.86 23.85 2.39
N ARG A 147 0.75 23.68 1.65
CA ARG A 147 0.58 24.13 0.26
C ARG A 147 1.70 23.68 -0.68
N ASN A 148 2.42 22.66 -0.30
CA ASN A 148 3.52 22.10 -1.10
C ASN A 148 2.97 21.16 -2.17
N LYS A 149 2.57 21.74 -3.31
CA LYS A 149 1.91 21.03 -4.42
C LYS A 149 2.88 20.29 -5.36
N TYR A 150 4.18 20.45 -5.16
CA TYR A 150 5.24 19.88 -6.00
C TYR A 150 6.12 18.91 -5.24
#